data_1cb05d7765b36010d81d5c846898b867
#
_entry.id   1cb05d7765b36010d81d5c846898b867
#
_cell.length_a   1.000
_cell.length_b   1.000
_cell.length_c   1.000
_cell.angle_alpha   90.00
_cell.angle_beta   90.00
_cell.angle_gamma   90.00
#
_symmetry.space_group_name_H-M   'P 1'
#
loop_
_entity.id
_entity.type
_entity.pdbx_description
1 polymer ?
#
loop_
_entity_poly.entity_id
_entity_poly.type
_entity_poly.pdbx_seq_one_letter_code
_entity_poly.pdbx_strand_id
1 'polypeptide(L)'
;MSNIADIRAFEVLDSRGNPTVQADVILQNGIVGTACAPSGASTGSREALELRDGDKSRYLGKGVLKAVDNINDTIKSLLVGTDVADQRALDNAMIKADGTENKAVLGANAILAVSLAAAKAAAQDKGMPLYAHIAELNGTAGKYSMPVPMMNIINGGEHADNNVDIQEFMVQPVSAKSFAEALQVGAEIFHALKKVLSAKGLNTAVGDEGGFAPDLASNADALAVIKEATEAAGYTLGEDVTLALDCAASEFYREGQYDLSGEGKVYSSEGFSDFLAELCDQYPIISIEDGLDESDWDGWKYQTEKLGDTVQLVGDDLFVTNTSILSRGIELGVANSILIKFNQIGTLSETLDAINMAKDAGYSVVISHRSGETEDTTIADLAVATAAGQIKTGSLCRSDRVAKYNRLLRIEAELGDAASYRGRAEFKS
;
A
#
# COMPACT_ATOMS: atom_id res chain seq x y z
N MET A 1 31.48 -5.17 8.27
CA MET A 1 30.35 -4.33 7.87
C MET A 1 30.65 -2.89 8.23
N SER A 2 30.14 -1.94 7.47
CA SER A 2 30.53 -0.54 7.62
C SER A 2 29.62 0.20 8.59
N ASN A 3 30.19 1.08 9.38
CA ASN A 3 29.43 1.99 10.24
C ASN A 3 28.90 3.17 9.43
N ILE A 4 27.86 3.81 9.93
CA ILE A 4 27.31 5.03 9.37
C ILE A 4 28.30 6.17 9.62
N ALA A 5 28.72 6.83 8.53
CA ALA A 5 29.62 7.99 8.57
C ALA A 5 28.85 9.31 8.60
N ASP A 6 27.74 9.40 7.90
CA ASP A 6 26.91 10.61 7.78
C ASP A 6 25.47 10.28 7.43
N ILE A 7 24.57 11.17 7.77
CA ILE A 7 23.16 11.12 7.36
C ILE A 7 22.77 12.51 6.87
N ARG A 8 22.11 12.58 5.72
CA ARG A 8 21.62 13.83 5.14
C ARG A 8 20.18 13.69 4.72
N ALA A 9 19.39 14.70 4.95
CA ALA A 9 17.99 14.72 4.54
C ALA A 9 17.69 15.97 3.71
N PHE A 10 16.71 15.81 2.84
CA PHE A 10 16.26 16.80 1.88
C PHE A 10 14.74 16.83 1.84
N GLU A 11 14.20 18.00 1.59
CA GLU A 11 12.81 18.17 1.19
C GLU A 11 12.72 17.98 -0.33
N VAL A 12 11.91 17.01 -0.77
CA VAL A 12 11.68 16.73 -2.19
C VAL A 12 10.18 16.77 -2.47
N LEU A 13 9.78 16.73 -3.73
CA LEU A 13 8.36 16.69 -4.09
C LEU A 13 7.89 15.26 -4.36
N ASP A 14 6.68 14.96 -3.91
CA ASP A 14 5.98 13.71 -4.23
C ASP A 14 5.19 13.81 -5.56
N SER A 15 4.51 12.73 -5.93
CA SER A 15 3.73 12.61 -7.16
C SER A 15 2.54 13.59 -7.26
N ARG A 16 2.15 14.23 -6.15
CA ARG A 16 1.10 15.25 -6.09
C ARG A 16 1.66 16.67 -6.06
N GLY A 17 2.99 16.83 -6.11
CA GLY A 17 3.65 18.15 -5.97
C GLY A 17 3.69 18.65 -4.53
N ASN A 18 3.49 17.79 -3.54
CA ASN A 18 3.64 18.12 -2.13
C ASN A 18 5.02 17.75 -1.62
N PRO A 19 5.59 18.53 -0.66
CA PRO A 19 6.84 18.15 -0.03
C PRO A 19 6.78 16.83 0.70
N THR A 20 7.88 16.07 0.61
CA THR A 20 8.14 14.88 1.41
C THR A 20 9.63 14.78 1.74
N VAL A 21 10.00 13.80 2.55
CA VAL A 21 11.36 13.62 3.07
C VAL A 21 12.11 12.59 2.27
N GLN A 22 13.31 12.95 1.84
CA GLN A 22 14.34 12.03 1.33
C GLN A 22 15.51 12.00 2.31
N ALA A 23 16.04 10.82 2.60
CA ALA A 23 17.23 10.65 3.41
C ALA A 23 18.30 9.85 2.68
N ASP A 24 19.55 10.26 2.89
CA ASP A 24 20.75 9.52 2.51
C ASP A 24 21.44 9.01 3.77
N VAL A 25 21.75 7.73 3.83
CA VAL A 25 22.62 7.13 4.83
C VAL A 25 23.95 6.80 4.14
N ILE A 26 25.02 7.42 4.61
CA ILE A 26 26.35 7.34 4.02
C ILE A 26 27.25 6.52 4.94
N LEU A 27 27.88 5.46 4.42
CA LEU A 27 28.75 4.58 5.17
C LEU A 27 30.22 5.04 5.10
N GLN A 28 31.03 4.55 6.03
CA GLN A 28 32.47 4.84 6.07
C GLN A 28 33.22 4.46 4.79
N ASN A 29 32.75 3.46 4.07
CA ASN A 29 33.32 3.04 2.77
C ASN A 29 32.76 3.81 1.57
N GLY A 30 31.95 4.84 1.78
CA GLY A 30 31.40 5.70 0.74
C GLY A 30 30.09 5.21 0.10
N ILE A 31 29.55 4.05 0.50
CA ILE A 31 28.24 3.59 0.06
C ILE A 31 27.16 4.54 0.55
N VAL A 32 26.18 4.82 -0.29
CA VAL A 32 25.02 5.66 0.03
C VAL A 32 23.73 4.89 -0.24
N GLY A 33 22.90 4.78 0.79
CA GLY A 33 21.51 4.33 0.66
C GLY A 33 20.58 5.52 0.69
N THR A 34 19.67 5.61 -0.27
CA THR A 34 18.71 6.71 -0.39
C THR A 34 17.29 6.19 -0.37
N ALA A 35 16.41 6.82 0.42
CA ALA A 35 14.99 6.49 0.47
C ALA A 35 14.13 7.73 0.67
N CYS A 36 12.89 7.65 0.19
CA CYS A 36 11.86 8.66 0.36
C CYS A 36 10.68 8.11 1.16
N ALA A 37 10.06 8.96 1.96
CA ALA A 37 8.81 8.63 2.63
C ALA A 37 7.61 8.98 1.74
N PRO A 38 6.62 8.07 1.56
CA PRO A 38 5.37 8.38 0.87
C PRO A 38 4.41 9.14 1.79
N SER A 39 3.32 9.66 1.23
CA SER A 39 2.32 10.45 1.95
C SER A 39 0.89 10.07 1.51
N GLY A 40 -0.03 9.90 2.45
CA GLY A 40 -1.43 9.57 2.18
C GLY A 40 -2.32 10.79 1.91
N ALA A 41 -3.40 10.60 1.16
CA ALA A 41 -4.51 11.55 1.05
C ALA A 41 -5.59 11.23 2.08
N SER A 42 -6.18 10.04 2.01
CA SER A 42 -6.99 9.47 3.09
C SER A 42 -6.07 8.84 4.12
N THR A 43 -6.28 9.11 5.39
CA THR A 43 -5.41 8.63 6.48
C THR A 43 -6.25 8.08 7.62
N GLY A 44 -5.86 6.92 8.15
CA GLY A 44 -6.43 6.38 9.37
C GLY A 44 -6.11 7.29 10.57
N SER A 45 -7.08 7.48 11.46
CA SER A 45 -6.93 8.38 12.61
C SER A 45 -5.84 7.93 13.60
N ARG A 46 -5.44 6.67 13.54
CA ARG A 46 -4.44 6.05 14.42
C ARG A 46 -3.07 5.85 13.76
N GLU A 47 -2.84 6.40 12.58
CA GLU A 47 -1.52 6.37 11.94
C GLU A 47 -0.47 7.13 12.76
N ALA A 48 0.79 6.70 12.64
CA ALA A 48 1.91 7.49 13.12
C ALA A 48 1.94 8.86 12.42
N LEU A 49 2.42 9.89 13.14
CA LEU A 49 2.33 11.28 12.69
C LEU A 49 3.29 11.57 11.54
N GLU A 50 2.77 12.01 10.42
CA GLU A 50 3.53 12.69 9.38
C GLU A 50 3.76 14.15 9.82
N LEU A 51 5.02 14.49 10.13
CA LEU A 51 5.36 15.81 10.64
C LEU A 51 5.42 16.82 9.50
N ARG A 52 4.53 17.81 9.55
CA ARG A 52 4.46 18.96 8.64
C ARG A 52 4.74 20.26 9.39
N ASP A 53 5.30 21.24 8.69
CA ASP A 53 5.70 22.52 9.31
C ASP A 53 4.52 23.38 9.74
N GLY A 54 3.41 23.32 9.03
CA GLY A 54 2.22 24.12 9.31
C GLY A 54 2.34 25.59 8.92
N ASP A 55 3.47 26.01 8.36
CA ASP A 55 3.72 27.37 7.90
C ASP A 55 2.98 27.62 6.58
N LYS A 56 1.87 28.35 6.65
CA LYS A 56 1.01 28.64 5.49
C LYS A 56 1.69 29.47 4.40
N SER A 57 2.77 30.17 4.72
CA SER A 57 3.53 30.97 3.75
C SER A 57 4.39 30.11 2.83
N ARG A 58 4.55 28.82 3.16
CA ARG A 58 5.41 27.90 2.45
C ARG A 58 4.68 26.59 2.19
N TYR A 59 4.55 26.19 0.90
CA TYR A 59 3.82 24.98 0.48
C TYR A 59 2.43 24.82 1.12
N LEU A 60 1.73 25.94 1.37
CA LEU A 60 0.39 25.96 1.98
C LEU A 60 0.33 25.26 3.35
N GLY A 61 1.44 25.24 4.09
CA GLY A 61 1.56 24.57 5.37
C GLY A 61 2.08 23.12 5.31
N LYS A 62 2.32 22.59 4.11
CA LYS A 62 2.71 21.18 3.90
C LYS A 62 4.23 20.95 3.85
N GLY A 63 5.05 21.97 4.09
CA GLY A 63 6.50 21.83 4.16
C GLY A 63 6.93 20.78 5.20
N VAL A 64 8.13 20.21 5.04
CA VAL A 64 8.67 19.16 5.92
C VAL A 64 10.06 19.49 6.47
N LEU A 65 10.41 20.78 6.54
CA LEU A 65 11.73 21.20 7.04
C LEU A 65 11.98 20.78 8.49
N LYS A 66 10.95 20.78 9.34
CA LYS A 66 11.08 20.28 10.72
C LYS A 66 11.51 18.82 10.76
N ALA A 67 10.91 17.97 9.92
CA ALA A 67 11.30 16.58 9.79
C ALA A 67 12.72 16.43 9.23
N VAL A 68 13.07 17.23 8.23
CA VAL A 68 14.43 17.28 7.67
C VAL A 68 15.45 17.68 8.72
N ASP A 69 15.18 18.72 9.50
CA ASP A 69 16.06 19.17 10.59
C ASP A 69 16.21 18.10 11.67
N ASN A 70 15.14 17.40 12.03
CA ASN A 70 15.19 16.28 12.98
C ASN A 70 16.14 15.16 12.51
N ILE A 71 16.21 14.92 11.20
CA ILE A 71 17.17 13.96 10.64
C ILE A 71 18.59 14.51 10.68
N ASN A 72 18.80 15.74 10.20
CA ASN A 72 20.12 16.34 10.08
C ASN A 72 20.78 16.64 11.42
N ASP A 73 20.02 16.80 12.47
CA ASP A 73 20.49 17.08 13.83
C ASP A 73 20.37 15.86 14.75
N THR A 74 19.16 15.56 15.21
CA THR A 74 18.92 14.55 16.26
C THR A 74 19.23 13.13 15.79
N ILE A 75 18.66 12.69 14.67
CA ILE A 75 18.81 11.30 14.17
C ILE A 75 20.25 11.06 13.72
N LYS A 76 20.86 12.02 13.02
CA LYS A 76 22.26 11.95 12.63
C LYS A 76 23.17 11.79 13.85
N SER A 77 23.01 12.61 14.87
CA SER A 77 23.82 12.52 16.09
C SER A 77 23.66 11.19 16.82
N LEU A 78 22.46 10.60 16.74
CA LEU A 78 22.14 9.34 17.36
C LEU A 78 22.79 8.14 16.65
N LEU A 79 22.82 8.13 15.32
CA LEU A 79 23.12 6.96 14.51
C LEU A 79 24.52 6.97 13.90
N VAL A 80 25.19 8.11 13.72
CA VAL A 80 26.58 8.16 13.22
C VAL A 80 27.48 7.35 14.15
N GLY A 81 28.33 6.50 13.55
CA GLY A 81 29.21 5.60 14.24
C GLY A 81 28.62 4.22 14.58
N THR A 82 27.32 4.00 14.33
CA THR A 82 26.65 2.70 14.57
C THR A 82 26.74 1.77 13.36
N ASP A 83 26.60 0.47 13.59
CA ASP A 83 26.60 -0.56 12.54
C ASP A 83 25.30 -0.50 11.73
N VAL A 84 25.41 -0.25 10.44
CA VAL A 84 24.26 -0.18 9.53
C VAL A 84 23.52 -1.51 9.37
N ALA A 85 24.17 -2.62 9.68
CA ALA A 85 23.57 -3.95 9.52
C ALA A 85 22.56 -4.30 10.61
N ASP A 86 22.62 -3.64 11.76
CA ASP A 86 21.67 -3.87 12.86
C ASP A 86 20.44 -2.97 12.72
N GLN A 87 19.57 -3.32 11.79
CA GLN A 87 18.34 -2.58 11.50
C GLN A 87 17.47 -2.37 12.74
N ARG A 88 17.31 -3.43 13.53
CA ARG A 88 16.46 -3.38 14.74
C ARG A 88 17.01 -2.39 15.76
N ALA A 89 18.31 -2.37 15.97
CA ALA A 89 18.94 -1.43 16.89
C ALA A 89 18.81 0.02 16.41
N LEU A 90 18.99 0.27 15.11
CA LEU A 90 18.80 1.60 14.52
C LEU A 90 17.35 2.09 14.67
N ASP A 91 16.40 1.26 14.31
CA ASP A 91 14.96 1.60 14.40
C ASP A 91 14.55 1.84 15.86
N ASN A 92 14.95 0.97 16.79
CA ASN A 92 14.66 1.13 18.21
C ASN A 92 15.29 2.38 18.81
N ALA A 93 16.50 2.76 18.36
CA ALA A 93 17.15 3.99 18.81
C ALA A 93 16.33 5.24 18.41
N MET A 94 15.83 5.28 17.17
CA MET A 94 14.97 6.36 16.70
C MET A 94 13.62 6.41 17.42
N ILE A 95 12.98 5.27 17.63
CA ILE A 95 11.71 5.15 18.37
C ILE A 95 11.89 5.66 19.81
N LYS A 96 12.95 5.26 20.46
CA LYS A 96 13.26 5.69 21.83
C LYS A 96 13.57 7.18 21.91
N ALA A 97 14.27 7.73 20.95
CA ALA A 97 14.59 9.17 20.89
C ALA A 97 13.34 10.02 20.67
N ASP A 98 12.37 9.54 19.89
CA ASP A 98 11.06 10.19 19.75
C ASP A 98 10.28 10.15 21.07
N GLY A 99 10.19 9.00 21.70
CA GLY A 99 9.58 8.79 23.01
C GLY A 99 8.06 8.89 23.06
N THR A 100 7.38 9.10 21.92
CA THR A 100 5.92 9.15 21.85
C THR A 100 5.36 7.92 21.14
N GLU A 101 4.09 7.58 21.40
CA GLU A 101 3.44 6.41 20.81
C GLU A 101 3.29 6.52 19.30
N ASN A 102 2.98 7.71 18.81
CA ASN A 102 2.70 7.98 17.40
C ASN A 102 3.83 8.69 16.63
N LYS A 103 5.04 8.73 17.19
CA LYS A 103 6.22 9.39 16.59
C LYS A 103 6.03 10.90 16.35
N ALA A 104 5.33 11.57 17.27
CA ALA A 104 4.95 12.97 17.14
C ALA A 104 6.12 13.97 17.30
N VAL A 105 7.23 13.57 17.90
CA VAL A 105 8.39 14.44 18.15
C VAL A 105 9.30 14.53 16.95
N LEU A 106 9.75 13.40 16.42
CA LEU A 106 10.65 13.35 15.25
C LEU A 106 9.90 13.32 13.93
N GLY A 107 8.71 12.74 13.92
CA GLY A 107 7.89 12.48 12.75
C GLY A 107 8.13 11.10 12.15
N ALA A 108 7.04 10.39 11.84
CA ALA A 108 7.12 9.08 11.19
C ALA A 108 7.79 9.15 9.82
N ASN A 109 7.57 10.23 9.08
CA ASN A 109 8.23 10.48 7.79
C ASN A 109 9.75 10.61 7.92
N ALA A 110 10.24 11.31 8.93
CA ALA A 110 11.68 11.43 9.22
C ALA A 110 12.28 10.06 9.58
N ILE A 111 11.67 9.36 10.53
CA ILE A 111 12.15 8.06 11.01
C ILE A 111 12.15 7.03 9.88
N LEU A 112 11.07 6.95 9.10
CA LEU A 112 10.95 6.01 8.01
C LEU A 112 12.00 6.22 6.92
N ALA A 113 12.20 7.46 6.48
CA ALA A 113 13.17 7.75 5.43
C ALA A 113 14.58 7.25 5.82
N VAL A 114 14.99 7.46 7.06
CA VAL A 114 16.28 6.96 7.57
C VAL A 114 16.28 5.43 7.73
N SER A 115 15.21 4.84 8.26
CA SER A 115 15.08 3.40 8.42
C SER A 115 15.27 2.66 7.09
N LEU A 116 14.60 3.12 6.03
CA LEU A 116 14.69 2.53 4.69
C LEU A 116 16.03 2.83 4.01
N ALA A 117 16.56 4.04 4.15
CA ALA A 117 17.87 4.40 3.61
C ALA A 117 18.99 3.55 4.24
N ALA A 118 18.92 3.30 5.53
CA ALA A 118 19.85 2.41 6.24
C ALA A 118 19.79 0.97 5.71
N ALA A 119 18.59 0.44 5.48
CA ALA A 119 18.41 -0.90 4.90
C ALA A 119 19.03 -1.00 3.50
N LYS A 120 18.85 0.02 2.66
CA LYS A 120 19.46 0.08 1.33
C LYS A 120 20.98 0.16 1.37
N ALA A 121 21.53 0.97 2.27
CA ALA A 121 22.98 1.05 2.48
C ALA A 121 23.56 -0.29 2.96
N ALA A 122 22.90 -0.95 3.90
CA ALA A 122 23.30 -2.26 4.40
C ALA A 122 23.27 -3.33 3.32
N ALA A 123 22.26 -3.35 2.47
CA ALA A 123 22.18 -4.28 1.34
C ALA A 123 23.36 -4.08 0.36
N GLN A 124 23.66 -2.85 0.00
CA GLN A 124 24.79 -2.52 -0.87
C GLN A 124 26.13 -2.91 -0.23
N ASP A 125 26.31 -2.66 1.06
CA ASP A 125 27.53 -3.03 1.81
C ASP A 125 27.75 -4.54 1.83
N LYS A 126 26.69 -5.32 1.88
CA LYS A 126 26.72 -6.78 1.77
C LYS A 126 26.83 -7.29 0.33
N GLY A 127 26.76 -6.43 -0.67
CA GLY A 127 26.77 -6.80 -2.08
C GLY A 127 25.56 -7.62 -2.52
N MET A 128 24.40 -7.40 -1.90
CA MET A 128 23.16 -8.12 -2.21
C MET A 128 22.03 -7.17 -2.60
N PRO A 129 21.02 -7.63 -3.37
CA PRO A 129 19.83 -6.82 -3.67
C PRO A 129 19.00 -6.58 -2.40
N LEU A 130 18.24 -5.49 -2.40
CA LEU A 130 17.48 -5.08 -1.23
C LEU A 130 16.49 -6.16 -0.76
N TYR A 131 15.77 -6.83 -1.68
CA TYR A 131 14.85 -7.89 -1.30
C TYR A 131 15.55 -9.06 -0.56
N ALA A 132 16.79 -9.39 -0.93
CA ALA A 132 17.53 -10.42 -0.24
C ALA A 132 17.94 -9.99 1.18
N HIS A 133 18.36 -8.73 1.34
CA HIS A 133 18.70 -8.18 2.65
C HIS A 133 17.47 -8.11 3.57
N ILE A 134 16.35 -7.61 3.07
CA ILE A 134 15.09 -7.57 3.86
C ILE A 134 14.67 -8.98 4.25
N ALA A 135 14.79 -9.97 3.35
CA ALA A 135 14.49 -11.36 3.66
C ALA A 135 15.39 -11.92 4.79
N GLU A 136 16.68 -11.56 4.81
CA GLU A 136 17.55 -11.92 5.94
C GLU A 136 17.05 -11.31 7.25
N LEU A 137 16.71 -10.01 7.25
CA LEU A 137 16.16 -9.32 8.42
C LEU A 137 14.86 -9.97 8.91
N ASN A 138 14.07 -10.50 7.99
CA ASN A 138 12.76 -11.12 8.27
C ASN A 138 12.85 -12.63 8.60
N GLY A 139 14.00 -13.25 8.48
CA GLY A 139 14.15 -14.70 8.64
C GLY A 139 13.54 -15.53 7.50
N THR A 140 13.34 -14.92 6.33
CA THR A 140 12.75 -15.55 5.14
C THR A 140 13.72 -15.65 3.96
N ALA A 141 15.01 -15.61 4.22
CA ALA A 141 16.06 -15.71 3.19
C ALA A 141 15.84 -16.94 2.27
N GLY A 142 15.84 -16.70 0.97
CA GLY A 142 15.60 -17.75 -0.03
C GLY A 142 14.15 -18.17 -0.24
N LYS A 143 13.21 -17.59 0.52
CA LYS A 143 11.78 -17.89 0.43
C LYS A 143 11.04 -16.72 -0.24
N TYR A 144 11.25 -16.56 -1.53
CA TYR A 144 10.67 -15.45 -2.30
C TYR A 144 9.40 -15.88 -3.04
N SER A 145 8.48 -14.93 -3.21
CA SER A 145 7.39 -15.05 -4.17
C SER A 145 7.15 -13.72 -4.87
N MET A 146 6.74 -13.78 -6.14
CA MET A 146 6.29 -12.61 -6.86
C MET A 146 4.84 -12.30 -6.46
N PRO A 147 4.52 -11.06 -6.05
CA PRO A 147 3.18 -10.72 -5.60
C PRO A 147 2.20 -10.64 -6.77
N VAL A 148 0.94 -11.02 -6.51
CA VAL A 148 -0.17 -10.72 -7.40
C VAL A 148 -0.42 -9.21 -7.34
N PRO A 149 -0.39 -8.50 -8.48
CA PRO A 149 -0.69 -7.08 -8.50
C PRO A 149 -2.20 -6.84 -8.45
N MET A 150 -2.63 -6.01 -7.51
CA MET A 150 -3.99 -5.49 -7.40
C MET A 150 -4.00 -4.11 -8.05
N MET A 151 -4.40 -4.05 -9.32
CA MET A 151 -4.22 -2.87 -10.17
C MET A 151 -5.47 -1.99 -10.15
N ASN A 152 -5.37 -0.81 -9.55
CA ASN A 152 -6.45 0.16 -9.47
C ASN A 152 -6.70 0.81 -10.85
N ILE A 153 -7.77 0.43 -11.55
CA ILE A 153 -8.07 0.91 -12.90
C ILE A 153 -9.23 1.89 -12.99
N ILE A 154 -10.13 1.92 -11.99
CA ILE A 154 -11.17 2.94 -11.85
C ILE A 154 -11.13 3.50 -10.43
N ASN A 155 -11.20 4.82 -10.34
CA ASN A 155 -11.19 5.57 -9.08
C ASN A 155 -12.54 6.22 -8.82
N GLY A 156 -12.90 6.27 -7.55
CA GLY A 156 -14.02 7.04 -6.99
C GLY A 156 -13.62 7.65 -5.65
N GLY A 157 -14.60 8.03 -4.82
CA GLY A 157 -14.37 8.58 -3.49
C GLY A 157 -13.38 9.73 -3.47
N GLU A 158 -12.47 9.74 -2.51
CA GLU A 158 -11.42 10.77 -2.35
C GLU A 158 -10.37 10.76 -3.48
N HIS A 159 -10.32 9.72 -4.30
CA HIS A 159 -9.36 9.60 -5.41
C HIS A 159 -9.88 10.16 -6.74
N ALA A 160 -11.12 10.63 -6.79
CA ALA A 160 -11.73 11.14 -8.02
C ALA A 160 -12.83 12.17 -7.74
N ASP A 161 -12.95 13.17 -8.61
CA ASP A 161 -14.07 14.12 -8.61
C ASP A 161 -15.19 13.56 -9.52
N ASN A 162 -15.94 12.59 -9.00
CA ASN A 162 -17.05 11.93 -9.70
C ASN A 162 -18.11 11.43 -8.69
N ASN A 163 -19.18 10.78 -9.18
CA ASN A 163 -20.28 10.27 -8.37
C ASN A 163 -20.10 8.83 -7.88
N VAL A 164 -18.93 8.24 -8.00
CA VAL A 164 -18.63 6.87 -7.55
C VAL A 164 -18.15 6.92 -6.10
N ASP A 165 -18.88 6.29 -5.17
CA ASP A 165 -18.58 6.37 -3.74
C ASP A 165 -17.42 5.47 -3.32
N ILE A 166 -17.31 4.25 -3.88
CA ILE A 166 -16.22 3.32 -3.62
C ILE A 166 -14.93 3.87 -4.23
N GLN A 167 -13.86 3.91 -3.44
CA GLN A 167 -12.64 4.64 -3.78
C GLN A 167 -11.82 3.99 -4.89
N GLU A 168 -11.70 2.65 -4.90
CA GLU A 168 -10.87 1.94 -5.88
C GLU A 168 -11.54 0.66 -6.35
N PHE A 169 -11.43 0.43 -7.68
CA PHE A 169 -11.83 -0.81 -8.34
C PHE A 169 -10.59 -1.41 -9.01
N MET A 170 -10.20 -2.60 -8.58
CA MET A 170 -8.95 -3.22 -8.97
C MET A 170 -9.17 -4.50 -9.76
N VAL A 171 -8.28 -4.78 -10.71
CA VAL A 171 -8.16 -6.06 -11.40
C VAL A 171 -6.97 -6.84 -10.86
N GLN A 172 -7.12 -8.16 -10.76
CA GLN A 172 -6.12 -9.09 -10.23
C GLN A 172 -5.93 -10.23 -11.23
N PRO A 173 -4.79 -10.27 -11.97
CA PRO A 173 -4.52 -11.34 -12.93
C PRO A 173 -4.10 -12.63 -12.22
N VAL A 174 -5.08 -13.43 -11.80
CA VAL A 174 -4.87 -14.60 -10.93
C VAL A 174 -4.49 -15.88 -11.67
N SER A 175 -4.68 -15.97 -12.98
CA SER A 175 -4.32 -17.15 -13.78
C SER A 175 -2.97 -17.01 -14.50
N ALA A 176 -2.34 -15.86 -14.44
CA ALA A 176 -1.02 -15.63 -15.03
C ALA A 176 0.03 -16.60 -14.44
N LYS A 177 1.01 -16.96 -15.25
CA LYS A 177 2.07 -17.90 -14.88
C LYS A 177 3.33 -17.23 -14.37
N SER A 178 3.40 -15.90 -14.53
CA SER A 178 4.52 -15.08 -14.10
C SER A 178 4.02 -13.68 -13.78
N PHE A 179 4.83 -12.92 -13.06
CA PHE A 179 4.54 -11.50 -12.82
C PHE A 179 4.53 -10.70 -14.13
N ALA A 180 5.44 -11.00 -15.05
CA ALA A 180 5.49 -10.36 -16.37
C ALA A 180 4.19 -10.58 -17.15
N GLU A 181 3.65 -11.79 -17.14
CA GLU A 181 2.34 -12.09 -17.77
C GLU A 181 1.21 -11.35 -17.05
N ALA A 182 1.21 -11.32 -15.72
CA ALA A 182 0.21 -10.58 -14.95
C ALA A 182 0.21 -9.09 -15.30
N LEU A 183 1.39 -8.49 -15.43
CA LEU A 183 1.53 -7.09 -15.81
C LEU A 183 1.04 -6.82 -17.23
N GLN A 184 1.32 -7.74 -18.16
CA GLN A 184 0.80 -7.68 -19.53
C GLN A 184 -0.74 -7.71 -19.55
N VAL A 185 -1.35 -8.64 -18.85
CA VAL A 185 -2.83 -8.75 -18.73
C VAL A 185 -3.41 -7.43 -18.21
N GLY A 186 -2.85 -6.89 -17.14
CA GLY A 186 -3.29 -5.61 -16.58
C GLY A 186 -3.18 -4.46 -17.56
N ALA A 187 -2.06 -4.34 -18.27
CA ALA A 187 -1.85 -3.28 -19.27
C ALA A 187 -2.82 -3.38 -20.46
N GLU A 188 -3.09 -4.58 -20.92
CA GLU A 188 -4.05 -4.82 -22.02
C GLU A 188 -5.48 -4.47 -21.60
N ILE A 189 -5.89 -4.83 -20.37
CA ILE A 189 -7.20 -4.43 -19.83
C ILE A 189 -7.26 -2.92 -19.63
N PHE A 190 -6.22 -2.29 -19.12
CA PHE A 190 -6.14 -0.83 -18.95
C PHE A 190 -6.37 -0.09 -20.29
N HIS A 191 -5.73 -0.51 -21.36
CA HIS A 191 -5.92 0.09 -22.68
C HIS A 191 -7.28 -0.22 -23.29
N ALA A 192 -7.82 -1.43 -23.09
CA ALA A 192 -9.18 -1.78 -23.48
C ALA A 192 -10.21 -0.91 -22.74
N LEU A 193 -10.02 -0.69 -21.44
CA LEU A 193 -10.91 0.17 -20.64
C LEU A 193 -10.92 1.61 -21.15
N LYS A 194 -9.76 2.16 -21.53
CA LYS A 194 -9.69 3.48 -22.13
C LYS A 194 -10.56 3.58 -23.38
N LYS A 195 -10.52 2.56 -24.25
CA LYS A 195 -11.34 2.50 -25.46
C LYS A 195 -12.82 2.40 -25.15
N VAL A 196 -13.20 1.54 -24.19
CA VAL A 196 -14.60 1.39 -23.74
C VAL A 196 -15.15 2.70 -23.20
N LEU A 197 -14.41 3.38 -22.32
CA LEU A 197 -14.81 4.67 -21.76
C LEU A 197 -14.95 5.74 -22.84
N SER A 198 -13.99 5.84 -23.76
CA SER A 198 -14.03 6.78 -24.89
C SER A 198 -15.25 6.53 -25.79
N ALA A 199 -15.56 5.28 -26.10
CA ALA A 199 -16.71 4.91 -26.93
C ALA A 199 -18.06 5.27 -26.26
N LYS A 200 -18.09 5.33 -24.94
CA LYS A 200 -19.26 5.78 -24.15
C LYS A 200 -19.29 7.31 -23.94
N GLY A 201 -18.33 8.04 -24.47
CA GLY A 201 -18.21 9.49 -24.28
C GLY A 201 -17.79 9.89 -22.85
N LEU A 202 -17.20 8.98 -22.10
CA LEU A 202 -16.75 9.21 -20.73
C LEU A 202 -15.31 9.71 -20.69
N ASN A 203 -14.97 10.41 -19.59
CA ASN A 203 -13.63 10.95 -19.37
C ASN A 203 -12.60 9.83 -19.20
N THR A 204 -11.44 9.97 -19.84
CA THR A 204 -10.30 9.06 -19.74
C THR A 204 -9.08 9.70 -19.10
N ALA A 205 -9.23 10.82 -18.40
CA ALA A 205 -8.20 11.36 -17.52
C ALA A 205 -7.98 10.42 -16.33
N VAL A 206 -6.75 10.40 -15.84
CA VAL A 206 -6.36 9.53 -14.73
C VAL A 206 -6.20 10.33 -13.44
N GLY A 207 -6.51 9.69 -12.31
CA GLY A 207 -6.30 10.23 -10.98
C GLY A 207 -4.86 10.05 -10.47
N ASP A 208 -4.68 10.32 -9.18
CA ASP A 208 -3.36 10.31 -8.52
C ASP A 208 -2.64 8.97 -8.60
N GLU A 209 -3.37 7.88 -8.67
CA GLU A 209 -2.83 6.53 -8.72
C GLU A 209 -2.83 5.92 -10.14
N GLY A 210 -3.18 6.72 -11.13
CA GLY A 210 -3.15 6.31 -12.54
C GLY A 210 -4.39 5.59 -13.05
N GLY A 211 -5.40 5.34 -12.21
CA GLY A 211 -6.71 4.81 -12.61
C GLY A 211 -7.57 5.87 -13.26
N PHE A 212 -8.49 5.45 -14.14
CA PHE A 212 -9.46 6.36 -14.77
C PHE A 212 -10.49 6.86 -13.74
N ALA A 213 -10.99 8.05 -13.93
CA ALA A 213 -11.99 8.68 -13.05
C ALA A 213 -13.24 9.11 -13.85
N PRO A 214 -13.93 8.17 -14.51
CA PRO A 214 -15.14 8.49 -15.27
C PRO A 214 -16.30 8.81 -14.33
N ASP A 215 -17.19 9.70 -14.76
CA ASP A 215 -18.43 10.00 -14.03
C ASP A 215 -19.48 8.95 -14.36
N LEU A 216 -19.55 7.90 -13.56
CA LEU A 216 -20.47 6.79 -13.69
C LEU A 216 -21.66 6.95 -12.74
N ALA A 217 -22.81 6.37 -13.08
CA ALA A 217 -24.05 6.54 -12.32
C ALA A 217 -24.06 5.74 -11.01
N SER A 218 -23.28 4.67 -10.91
CA SER A 218 -23.23 3.81 -9.72
C SER A 218 -21.92 3.04 -9.59
N ASN A 219 -21.68 2.46 -8.40
CA ASN A 219 -20.57 1.55 -8.18
C ASN A 219 -20.69 0.29 -9.06
N ALA A 220 -21.91 -0.21 -9.27
CA ALA A 220 -22.16 -1.35 -10.15
C ALA A 220 -21.81 -1.05 -11.62
N ASP A 221 -22.00 0.18 -12.08
CA ASP A 221 -21.60 0.61 -13.44
C ASP A 221 -20.08 0.57 -13.62
N ALA A 222 -19.31 0.89 -12.58
CA ALA A 222 -17.86 0.75 -12.59
C ALA A 222 -17.45 -0.71 -12.82
N LEU A 223 -18.07 -1.64 -12.12
CA LEU A 223 -17.82 -3.08 -12.30
C LEU A 223 -18.24 -3.56 -13.69
N ALA A 224 -19.35 -3.06 -14.22
CA ALA A 224 -19.84 -3.42 -15.55
C ALA A 224 -18.88 -2.98 -16.67
N VAL A 225 -18.33 -1.77 -16.60
CA VAL A 225 -17.35 -1.31 -17.63
C VAL A 225 -16.02 -2.03 -17.51
N ILE A 226 -15.60 -2.44 -16.32
CA ILE A 226 -14.40 -3.27 -16.12
C ILE A 226 -14.62 -4.65 -16.74
N LYS A 227 -15.78 -5.26 -16.56
CA LYS A 227 -16.13 -6.52 -17.20
C LYS A 227 -16.07 -6.41 -18.73
N GLU A 228 -16.69 -5.39 -19.28
CA GLU A 228 -16.67 -5.12 -20.74
C GLU A 228 -15.22 -4.96 -21.26
N ALA A 229 -14.38 -4.21 -20.53
CA ALA A 229 -12.98 -4.01 -20.89
C ALA A 229 -12.16 -5.31 -20.81
N THR A 230 -12.38 -6.14 -19.79
CA THR A 230 -11.72 -7.42 -19.61
C THR A 230 -12.03 -8.36 -20.78
N GLU A 231 -13.30 -8.47 -21.16
CA GLU A 231 -13.76 -9.27 -22.30
C GLU A 231 -13.22 -8.73 -23.62
N ALA A 232 -13.20 -7.39 -23.80
CA ALA A 232 -12.63 -6.75 -24.98
C ALA A 232 -11.13 -6.97 -25.13
N ALA A 233 -10.41 -7.14 -24.03
CA ALA A 233 -8.99 -7.49 -24.01
C ALA A 233 -8.74 -8.99 -24.29
N GLY A 234 -9.79 -9.81 -24.36
CA GLY A 234 -9.68 -11.25 -24.63
C GLY A 234 -9.52 -12.11 -23.39
N TYR A 235 -9.83 -11.60 -22.20
CA TYR A 235 -9.74 -12.32 -20.94
C TYR A 235 -11.11 -12.63 -20.37
N THR A 236 -11.20 -13.69 -19.58
CA THR A 236 -12.43 -14.14 -18.91
C THR A 236 -12.44 -13.65 -17.47
N LEU A 237 -13.41 -12.76 -17.15
CA LEU A 237 -13.60 -12.29 -15.79
C LEU A 237 -14.09 -13.45 -14.89
N GLY A 238 -13.41 -13.64 -13.75
CA GLY A 238 -13.66 -14.74 -12.82
C GLY A 238 -12.69 -15.92 -13.01
N GLU A 239 -12.15 -16.13 -14.21
CA GLU A 239 -11.18 -17.17 -14.51
C GLU A 239 -9.76 -16.61 -14.60
N ASP A 240 -9.52 -15.73 -15.57
CA ASP A 240 -8.20 -15.13 -15.81
C ASP A 240 -7.94 -13.99 -14.84
N VAL A 241 -8.97 -13.20 -14.55
CA VAL A 241 -8.91 -11.98 -13.77
C VAL A 241 -10.04 -11.96 -12.76
N THR A 242 -9.73 -11.62 -11.53
CA THR A 242 -10.70 -11.34 -10.48
C THR A 242 -10.69 -9.85 -10.13
N LEU A 243 -11.64 -9.44 -9.30
CA LEU A 243 -11.80 -8.05 -8.89
C LEU A 243 -11.54 -7.86 -7.40
N ALA A 244 -11.09 -6.67 -7.06
CA ALA A 244 -10.97 -6.20 -5.69
C ALA A 244 -11.55 -4.80 -5.56
N LEU A 245 -12.05 -4.49 -4.38
CA LEU A 245 -12.53 -3.16 -4.00
C LEU A 245 -11.70 -2.60 -2.85
N ASP A 246 -11.48 -1.30 -2.87
CA ASP A 246 -11.18 -0.51 -1.68
C ASP A 246 -12.34 0.46 -1.48
N CYS A 247 -13.15 0.20 -0.46
CA CYS A 247 -14.30 1.03 -0.18
C CYS A 247 -13.92 2.34 0.51
N ALA A 248 -12.83 2.35 1.28
CA ALA A 248 -12.46 3.46 2.16
C ALA A 248 -13.69 3.99 2.93
N ALA A 249 -14.44 3.08 3.56
CA ALA A 249 -15.79 3.35 4.05
C ALA A 249 -15.84 4.38 5.17
N SER A 250 -14.73 4.66 5.85
CA SER A 250 -14.64 5.76 6.82
C SER A 250 -14.93 7.13 6.18
N GLU A 251 -14.66 7.29 4.90
CA GLU A 251 -14.87 8.56 4.18
C GLU A 251 -16.37 8.91 4.00
N PHE A 252 -17.24 7.93 4.00
CA PHE A 252 -18.71 8.13 3.91
C PHE A 252 -19.50 7.63 5.13
N TYR A 253 -18.81 7.35 6.24
CA TYR A 253 -19.45 7.01 7.51
C TYR A 253 -19.87 8.27 8.26
N ARG A 254 -21.15 8.42 8.53
CA ARG A 254 -21.74 9.59 9.19
C ARG A 254 -22.79 9.15 10.19
N GLU A 255 -22.66 9.57 11.44
CA GLU A 255 -23.66 9.31 12.50
C GLU A 255 -24.10 7.84 12.62
N GLY A 256 -23.15 6.92 12.49
CA GLY A 256 -23.42 5.48 12.58
C GLY A 256 -23.97 4.83 11.31
N GLN A 257 -23.99 5.56 10.20
CA GLN A 257 -24.50 5.10 8.91
C GLN A 257 -23.51 5.33 7.77
N TYR A 258 -23.65 4.55 6.72
CA TYR A 258 -22.86 4.63 5.49
C TYR A 258 -23.69 5.34 4.42
N ASP A 259 -23.31 6.57 4.11
CA ASP A 259 -24.01 7.46 3.17
C ASP A 259 -23.33 7.41 1.79
N LEU A 260 -23.90 6.59 0.89
CA LEU A 260 -23.48 6.53 -0.50
C LEU A 260 -24.21 7.63 -1.28
N SER A 261 -23.74 8.87 -1.12
CA SER A 261 -24.39 10.05 -1.68
C SER A 261 -24.47 10.05 -3.21
N GLY A 262 -23.49 9.43 -3.88
CA GLY A 262 -23.48 9.27 -5.33
C GLY A 262 -24.63 8.40 -5.85
N GLU A 263 -25.10 7.46 -5.06
CA GLU A 263 -26.25 6.61 -5.38
C GLU A 263 -27.53 7.03 -4.65
N GLY A 264 -27.46 8.00 -3.75
CA GLY A 264 -28.59 8.44 -2.92
C GLY A 264 -29.09 7.38 -1.95
N LYS A 265 -28.18 6.53 -1.44
CA LYS A 265 -28.49 5.42 -0.54
C LYS A 265 -27.76 5.55 0.79
N VAL A 266 -28.44 5.19 1.88
CA VAL A 266 -27.90 5.18 3.23
C VAL A 266 -28.10 3.80 3.83
N TYR A 267 -27.03 3.24 4.42
CA TYR A 267 -27.04 1.90 4.98
C TYR A 267 -26.59 1.88 6.45
N SER A 268 -27.14 0.93 7.22
CA SER A 268 -26.52 0.46 8.47
C SER A 268 -25.23 -0.34 8.17
N SER A 269 -24.50 -0.72 9.21
CA SER A 269 -23.33 -1.59 9.07
C SER A 269 -23.66 -2.92 8.38
N GLU A 270 -24.74 -3.57 8.85
CA GLU A 270 -25.24 -4.81 8.25
C GLU A 270 -25.74 -4.58 6.83
N GLY A 271 -26.49 -3.49 6.59
CA GLY A 271 -27.03 -3.16 5.28
C GLY A 271 -25.94 -2.91 4.24
N PHE A 272 -24.86 -2.22 4.60
CA PHE A 272 -23.74 -2.02 3.70
C PHE A 272 -22.96 -3.31 3.44
N SER A 273 -22.77 -4.14 4.46
CA SER A 273 -22.18 -5.48 4.29
C SER A 273 -23.02 -6.36 3.37
N ASP A 274 -24.35 -6.30 3.46
CA ASP A 274 -25.27 -7.01 2.58
C ASP A 274 -25.19 -6.50 1.14
N PHE A 275 -25.08 -5.19 0.94
CA PHE A 275 -24.86 -4.58 -0.37
C PHE A 275 -23.55 -5.07 -1.00
N LEU A 276 -22.46 -5.13 -0.25
CA LEU A 276 -21.19 -5.67 -0.75
C LEU A 276 -21.30 -7.16 -1.08
N ALA A 277 -22.04 -7.93 -0.29
CA ALA A 277 -22.30 -9.34 -0.57
C ALA A 277 -23.06 -9.52 -1.89
N GLU A 278 -24.07 -8.69 -2.17
CA GLU A 278 -24.80 -8.69 -3.44
C GLU A 278 -23.88 -8.39 -4.63
N LEU A 279 -22.92 -7.47 -4.49
CA LEU A 279 -21.91 -7.20 -5.52
C LEU A 279 -21.00 -8.41 -5.74
N CYS A 280 -20.62 -9.11 -4.67
CA CYS A 280 -19.80 -10.34 -4.77
C CYS A 280 -20.57 -11.49 -5.45
N ASP A 281 -21.91 -11.55 -5.30
CA ASP A 281 -22.74 -12.53 -6.01
C ASP A 281 -22.84 -12.26 -7.51
N GLN A 282 -22.75 -11.00 -7.92
CA GLN A 282 -22.87 -10.57 -9.31
C GLN A 282 -21.53 -10.51 -10.05
N TYR A 283 -20.45 -10.25 -9.35
CA TYR A 283 -19.10 -10.07 -9.91
C TYR A 283 -18.08 -10.89 -9.13
N PRO A 284 -16.98 -11.35 -9.76
CA PRO A 284 -15.96 -12.14 -9.07
C PRO A 284 -15.04 -11.26 -8.20
N ILE A 285 -15.60 -10.61 -7.20
CA ILE A 285 -14.89 -9.82 -6.21
C ILE A 285 -14.39 -10.78 -5.13
N ILE A 286 -13.07 -10.89 -4.99
CA ILE A 286 -12.44 -11.80 -4.02
C ILE A 286 -11.69 -11.08 -2.91
N SER A 287 -11.66 -9.75 -2.94
CA SER A 287 -11.01 -8.94 -1.92
C SER A 287 -11.75 -7.62 -1.74
N ILE A 288 -12.01 -7.24 -0.50
CA ILE A 288 -12.61 -5.95 -0.11
C ILE A 288 -11.74 -5.35 0.99
N GLU A 289 -11.23 -4.15 0.73
CA GLU A 289 -10.46 -3.35 1.68
C GLU A 289 -11.38 -2.31 2.31
N ASP A 290 -11.25 -2.14 3.63
CA ASP A 290 -11.97 -1.15 4.43
C ASP A 290 -13.47 -1.05 4.06
N GLY A 291 -14.13 -2.20 4.06
CA GLY A 291 -15.56 -2.31 3.76
C GLY A 291 -16.47 -1.69 4.82
N LEU A 292 -15.92 -1.28 5.96
CA LEU A 292 -16.61 -0.54 7.03
C LEU A 292 -15.64 0.46 7.67
N ASP A 293 -16.19 1.37 8.48
CA ASP A 293 -15.44 2.40 9.20
C ASP A 293 -14.42 1.80 10.19
N GLU A 294 -13.29 2.47 10.37
CA GLU A 294 -12.20 2.04 11.25
C GLU A 294 -12.59 1.89 12.73
N SER A 295 -13.69 2.51 13.17
CA SER A 295 -14.23 2.41 14.52
C SER A 295 -15.37 1.42 14.67
N ASP A 296 -15.93 0.91 13.58
CA ASP A 296 -17.12 0.05 13.54
C ASP A 296 -16.75 -1.43 13.71
N TRP A 297 -16.18 -1.80 14.85
CA TRP A 297 -15.70 -3.15 15.13
C TRP A 297 -16.80 -4.21 15.15
N ASP A 298 -17.98 -3.88 15.65
CA ASP A 298 -19.14 -4.79 15.64
C ASP A 298 -19.61 -5.04 14.21
N GLY A 299 -19.65 -4.00 13.38
CA GLY A 299 -19.94 -4.12 11.96
C GLY A 299 -18.91 -4.98 11.23
N TRP A 300 -17.62 -4.77 11.50
CA TRP A 300 -16.53 -5.57 10.95
C TRP A 300 -16.66 -7.06 11.31
N LYS A 301 -17.10 -7.35 12.53
CA LYS A 301 -17.35 -8.73 12.95
C LYS A 301 -18.47 -9.36 12.15
N TYR A 302 -19.60 -8.66 12.00
CA TYR A 302 -20.71 -9.09 11.16
C TYR A 302 -20.26 -9.35 9.71
N GLN A 303 -19.53 -8.41 9.11
CA GLN A 303 -19.03 -8.54 7.73
C GLN A 303 -18.09 -9.74 7.60
N THR A 304 -17.22 -9.97 8.59
CA THR A 304 -16.28 -11.09 8.59
C THR A 304 -17.02 -12.43 8.67
N GLU A 305 -18.02 -12.55 9.52
CA GLU A 305 -18.86 -13.73 9.64
C GLU A 305 -19.63 -14.01 8.34
N LYS A 306 -20.07 -12.94 7.66
CA LYS A 306 -20.84 -13.04 6.41
C LYS A 306 -20.01 -13.37 5.18
N LEU A 307 -18.87 -12.74 5.01
CA LEU A 307 -18.05 -12.78 3.77
C LEU A 307 -16.70 -13.44 3.93
N GLY A 308 -16.20 -13.57 5.15
CA GLY A 308 -14.80 -13.93 5.40
C GLY A 308 -14.37 -15.33 4.97
N ASP A 309 -15.32 -16.24 4.71
CA ASP A 309 -15.00 -17.58 4.21
C ASP A 309 -14.65 -17.59 2.70
N THR A 310 -15.18 -16.63 1.95
CA THR A 310 -15.04 -16.57 0.48
C THR A 310 -14.37 -15.32 -0.03
N VAL A 311 -14.29 -14.26 0.77
CA VAL A 311 -13.72 -12.97 0.41
C VAL A 311 -12.59 -12.58 1.35
N GLN A 312 -11.49 -12.11 0.80
CA GLN A 312 -10.43 -11.49 1.55
C GLN A 312 -10.91 -10.13 2.08
N LEU A 313 -10.94 -9.96 3.39
CA LEU A 313 -11.34 -8.72 4.05
C LEU A 313 -10.11 -8.04 4.63
N VAL A 314 -9.69 -6.97 3.97
CA VAL A 314 -8.43 -6.27 4.24
C VAL A 314 -8.67 -5.08 5.16
N GLY A 315 -7.97 -5.04 6.28
CA GLY A 315 -7.95 -3.85 7.15
C GLY A 315 -6.78 -2.94 6.78
N ASP A 316 -7.07 -1.73 6.28
CA ASP A 316 -6.13 -0.63 6.08
C ASP A 316 -6.23 0.35 7.25
N ASP A 317 -7.17 1.27 7.24
CA ASP A 317 -7.40 2.21 8.35
C ASP A 317 -7.78 1.49 9.66
N LEU A 318 -8.38 0.31 9.54
CA LEU A 318 -8.70 -0.54 10.70
C LEU A 318 -7.46 -0.90 11.52
N PHE A 319 -6.35 -1.26 10.89
CA PHE A 319 -5.14 -1.76 11.54
C PHE A 319 -3.95 -0.82 11.52
N VAL A 320 -3.88 0.08 10.55
CA VAL A 320 -2.80 1.07 10.34
C VAL A 320 -1.38 0.49 10.52
N THR A 321 -1.16 -0.74 10.05
CA THR A 321 0.14 -1.45 10.16
C THR A 321 0.63 -1.57 11.63
N ASN A 322 -0.29 -1.50 12.60
CA ASN A 322 0.00 -1.48 14.02
C ASN A 322 -0.26 -2.85 14.66
N THR A 323 0.78 -3.46 15.24
CA THR A 323 0.70 -4.80 15.83
C THR A 323 -0.28 -4.89 17.00
N SER A 324 -0.41 -3.84 17.80
CA SER A 324 -1.35 -3.83 18.95
C SER A 324 -2.80 -3.85 18.46
N ILE A 325 -3.12 -3.11 17.41
CA ILE A 325 -4.46 -3.07 16.85
C ILE A 325 -4.75 -4.36 16.05
N LEU A 326 -3.77 -4.85 15.30
CA LEU A 326 -3.88 -6.13 14.59
C LEU A 326 -4.13 -7.28 15.57
N SER A 327 -3.39 -7.34 16.68
CA SER A 327 -3.60 -8.35 17.73
C SER A 327 -5.03 -8.35 18.25
N ARG A 328 -5.59 -7.18 18.50
CA ARG A 328 -7.02 -7.04 18.87
C ARG A 328 -7.95 -7.60 17.81
N GLY A 329 -7.70 -7.30 16.55
CA GLY A 329 -8.50 -7.82 15.44
C GLY A 329 -8.45 -9.33 15.33
N ILE A 330 -7.27 -9.91 15.51
CA ILE A 330 -7.06 -11.36 15.51
C ILE A 330 -7.84 -12.01 16.68
N GLU A 331 -7.74 -11.46 17.88
CA GLU A 331 -8.46 -11.96 19.06
C GLU A 331 -9.97 -11.92 18.89
N LEU A 332 -10.50 -10.90 18.25
CA LEU A 332 -11.93 -10.71 18.01
C LEU A 332 -12.44 -11.42 16.75
N GLY A 333 -11.56 -11.99 15.94
CA GLY A 333 -11.93 -12.62 14.66
C GLY A 333 -12.46 -11.62 13.64
N VAL A 334 -11.85 -10.44 13.56
CA VAL A 334 -12.23 -9.33 12.68
C VAL A 334 -11.26 -9.27 11.50
N ALA A 335 -11.79 -9.13 10.29
CA ALA A 335 -11.04 -9.20 9.03
C ALA A 335 -10.30 -10.54 8.85
N ASN A 336 -9.53 -10.69 7.77
CA ASN A 336 -8.69 -11.86 7.53
C ASN A 336 -7.43 -11.52 6.71
N SER A 337 -7.19 -10.23 6.52
CA SER A 337 -6.04 -9.69 5.80
C SER A 337 -5.67 -8.31 6.35
N ILE A 338 -4.42 -7.92 6.17
CA ILE A 338 -3.92 -6.59 6.52
C ILE A 338 -3.29 -5.92 5.31
N LEU A 339 -3.57 -4.64 5.14
CA LEU A 339 -2.81 -3.78 4.24
C LEU A 339 -1.59 -3.22 5.00
N ILE A 340 -0.43 -3.32 4.38
CA ILE A 340 0.84 -2.88 4.98
C ILE A 340 1.31 -1.61 4.27
N LYS A 341 1.38 -0.54 5.03
CA LYS A 341 1.92 0.76 4.64
C LYS A 341 2.97 1.17 5.67
N PHE A 342 4.24 1.02 5.35
CA PHE A 342 5.33 1.25 6.33
C PHE A 342 5.36 2.67 6.92
N ASN A 343 4.80 3.67 6.23
CA ASN A 343 4.71 5.03 6.77
C ASN A 343 3.57 5.21 7.80
N GLN A 344 2.62 4.29 7.90
CA GLN A 344 1.60 4.31 8.96
C GLN A 344 2.18 3.96 10.32
N ILE A 345 3.31 3.27 10.36
CA ILE A 345 4.00 2.86 11.60
C ILE A 345 5.38 3.50 11.76
N GLY A 346 6.14 3.68 10.69
CA GLY A 346 7.32 4.53 10.64
C GLY A 346 8.68 3.86 10.67
N THR A 347 8.79 2.53 10.81
CA THR A 347 10.07 1.81 10.68
C THR A 347 9.92 0.52 9.89
N LEU A 348 11.00 0.05 9.28
CA LEU A 348 11.05 -1.26 8.62
C LEU A 348 10.86 -2.39 9.64
N SER A 349 11.47 -2.30 10.81
CA SER A 349 11.37 -3.33 11.86
C SER A 349 9.93 -3.55 12.32
N GLU A 350 9.19 -2.50 12.64
CA GLU A 350 7.78 -2.59 13.04
C GLU A 350 6.90 -3.08 11.88
N THR A 351 7.23 -2.71 10.65
CA THR A 351 6.53 -3.20 9.44
C THR A 351 6.69 -4.71 9.30
N LEU A 352 7.90 -5.23 9.46
CA LEU A 352 8.16 -6.67 9.44
C LEU A 352 7.44 -7.41 10.58
N ASP A 353 7.38 -6.81 11.77
CA ASP A 353 6.65 -7.36 12.90
C ASP A 353 5.15 -7.50 12.58
N ALA A 354 4.53 -6.51 11.96
CA ALA A 354 3.12 -6.56 11.56
C ALA A 354 2.87 -7.63 10.49
N ILE A 355 3.75 -7.74 9.49
CA ILE A 355 3.66 -8.77 8.45
C ILE A 355 3.74 -10.17 9.07
N ASN A 356 4.68 -10.41 9.95
CA ASN A 356 4.86 -11.72 10.59
C ASN A 356 3.69 -12.06 11.52
N MET A 357 3.21 -11.11 12.33
CA MET A 357 2.04 -11.31 13.19
C MET A 357 0.81 -11.70 12.36
N ALA A 358 0.56 -11.04 11.24
CA ALA A 358 -0.55 -11.37 10.35
C ALA A 358 -0.43 -12.78 9.80
N LYS A 359 0.73 -13.15 9.26
CA LYS A 359 0.98 -14.48 8.71
C LYS A 359 0.86 -15.58 9.73
N ASP A 360 1.39 -15.39 10.92
CA ASP A 360 1.33 -16.36 12.02
C ASP A 360 -0.11 -16.61 12.48
N ALA A 361 -0.99 -15.62 12.31
CA ALA A 361 -2.43 -15.73 12.61
C ALA A 361 -3.26 -16.26 11.42
N GLY A 362 -2.63 -16.56 10.28
CA GLY A 362 -3.33 -16.99 9.07
C GLY A 362 -4.01 -15.87 8.29
N TYR A 363 -3.68 -14.62 8.57
CA TYR A 363 -4.09 -13.47 7.76
C TYR A 363 -3.21 -13.35 6.52
N SER A 364 -3.81 -12.98 5.41
CA SER A 364 -3.04 -12.58 4.22
C SER A 364 -2.49 -11.16 4.38
N VAL A 365 -1.52 -10.83 3.55
CA VAL A 365 -0.81 -9.55 3.60
C VAL A 365 -0.80 -8.92 2.23
N VAL A 366 -1.15 -7.65 2.15
CA VAL A 366 -1.07 -6.82 0.94
C VAL A 366 -0.08 -5.69 1.20
N ILE A 367 1.02 -5.66 0.47
CA ILE A 367 1.96 -4.53 0.52
C ILE A 367 1.41 -3.40 -0.33
N SER A 368 1.37 -2.18 0.21
CA SER A 368 0.68 -1.06 -0.43
C SER A 368 1.53 0.19 -0.54
N HIS A 369 1.30 0.92 -1.64
CA HIS A 369 1.72 2.30 -1.82
C HIS A 369 0.85 3.28 -1.01
N ARG A 370 1.12 4.59 -1.20
CA ARG A 370 0.21 5.67 -0.79
C ARG A 370 -0.17 6.50 -2.01
N SER A 371 -1.18 7.39 -1.85
CA SER A 371 -1.61 8.28 -2.92
C SER A 371 -0.53 9.28 -3.34
N GLY A 372 0.26 9.79 -2.41
CA GLY A 372 1.48 10.56 -2.67
C GLY A 372 2.70 9.65 -2.65
N GLU A 373 3.26 9.39 -3.82
CA GLU A 373 4.44 8.54 -4.01
C GLU A 373 5.62 9.31 -4.61
N THR A 374 6.77 8.65 -4.61
CA THR A 374 7.98 9.09 -5.27
C THR A 374 8.46 8.01 -6.22
N GLU A 375 9.63 8.17 -6.83
CA GLU A 375 10.31 7.13 -7.60
C GLU A 375 10.87 5.97 -6.73
N ASP A 376 10.78 6.06 -5.40
CA ASP A 376 11.21 4.99 -4.49
C ASP A 376 10.44 3.69 -4.74
N THR A 377 11.15 2.56 -4.82
CA THR A 377 10.59 1.25 -5.17
C THR A 377 10.69 0.23 -4.03
N THR A 378 10.96 0.67 -2.81
CA THR A 378 11.20 -0.21 -1.65
C THR A 378 10.06 -1.20 -1.42
N ILE A 379 8.80 -0.81 -1.65
CA ILE A 379 7.65 -1.70 -1.45
C ILE A 379 7.67 -2.93 -2.37
N ALA A 380 8.26 -2.82 -3.56
CA ALA A 380 8.43 -3.97 -4.46
C ALA A 380 9.38 -5.02 -3.85
N ASP A 381 10.53 -4.57 -3.36
CA ASP A 381 11.49 -5.43 -2.67
C ASP A 381 10.90 -6.03 -1.38
N LEU A 382 10.14 -5.24 -0.62
CA LEU A 382 9.46 -5.68 0.60
C LEU A 382 8.45 -6.81 0.31
N ALA A 383 7.65 -6.68 -0.74
CA ALA A 383 6.65 -7.68 -1.11
C ALA A 383 7.30 -9.03 -1.46
N VAL A 384 8.39 -9.02 -2.21
CA VAL A 384 9.13 -10.23 -2.60
C VAL A 384 9.86 -10.84 -1.40
N ALA A 385 10.55 -10.01 -0.62
CA ALA A 385 11.36 -10.42 0.53
C ALA A 385 10.54 -11.17 1.59
N THR A 386 9.34 -10.71 1.86
CA THR A 386 8.45 -11.26 2.88
C THR A 386 7.51 -12.35 2.33
N ALA A 387 7.58 -12.64 1.04
CA ALA A 387 6.60 -13.50 0.35
C ALA A 387 5.17 -13.09 0.71
N ALA A 388 4.88 -11.78 0.66
CA ALA A 388 3.58 -11.23 1.04
C ALA A 388 2.45 -11.78 0.18
N GLY A 389 2.73 -12.05 -1.09
CA GLY A 389 1.79 -12.66 -2.04
C GLY A 389 0.95 -11.67 -2.82
N GLN A 390 0.82 -10.43 -2.35
CA GLN A 390 0.00 -9.39 -2.98
C GLN A 390 0.65 -8.02 -2.85
N ILE A 391 0.48 -7.18 -3.88
CA ILE A 391 0.91 -5.78 -3.89
C ILE A 391 -0.18 -4.89 -4.48
N LYS A 392 -0.46 -3.78 -3.82
CA LYS A 392 -1.37 -2.73 -4.26
C LYS A 392 -0.55 -1.47 -4.50
N THR A 393 -0.26 -1.14 -5.78
CA THR A 393 0.61 -0.03 -6.13
C THR A 393 0.11 0.79 -7.33
N GLY A 394 -1.20 0.91 -7.45
CA GLY A 394 -1.86 1.75 -8.43
C GLY A 394 -2.07 1.08 -9.78
N SER A 395 -2.26 1.89 -10.81
CA SER A 395 -2.57 1.46 -12.17
C SER A 395 -1.31 1.30 -13.04
N LEU A 396 -1.51 1.19 -14.35
CA LEU A 396 -0.49 0.87 -15.36
C LEU A 396 0.13 2.12 -16.00
N CYS A 397 -0.08 3.29 -15.43
CA CYS A 397 0.52 4.54 -15.87
C CYS A 397 0.93 5.39 -14.66
N ARG A 398 1.58 6.53 -14.91
CA ARG A 398 2.31 7.37 -13.96
C ARG A 398 3.59 6.69 -13.45
N SER A 399 4.72 7.36 -13.65
CA SER A 399 6.06 6.80 -13.36
C SER A 399 6.26 6.41 -11.90
N ASP A 400 5.60 7.12 -10.98
CA ASP A 400 5.60 6.80 -9.54
C ASP A 400 4.99 5.43 -9.22
N ARG A 401 4.05 4.96 -10.04
CA ARG A 401 3.43 3.61 -9.92
C ARG A 401 4.21 2.58 -10.74
N VAL A 402 4.45 2.89 -12.00
CA VAL A 402 5.13 2.01 -12.95
C VAL A 402 6.55 1.67 -12.50
N ALA A 403 7.23 2.56 -11.79
CA ALA A 403 8.54 2.27 -11.20
C ALA A 403 8.54 1.01 -10.31
N LYS A 404 7.49 0.81 -9.49
CA LYS A 404 7.32 -0.36 -8.63
C LYS A 404 7.12 -1.64 -9.47
N TYR A 405 6.29 -1.58 -10.50
CA TYR A 405 6.08 -2.70 -11.43
C TYR A 405 7.35 -3.06 -12.19
N ASN A 406 8.07 -2.06 -12.69
CA ASN A 406 9.35 -2.27 -13.39
C ASN A 406 10.41 -2.88 -12.44
N ARG A 407 10.42 -2.48 -11.17
CA ARG A 407 11.28 -3.10 -10.16
C ARG A 407 10.94 -4.57 -9.97
N LEU A 408 9.66 -4.93 -9.91
CA LEU A 408 9.21 -6.32 -9.80
C LEU A 408 9.59 -7.16 -11.02
N LEU A 409 9.49 -6.60 -12.24
CA LEU A 409 9.97 -7.27 -13.45
C LEU A 409 11.47 -7.58 -13.37
N ARG A 410 12.27 -6.64 -12.87
CA ARG A 410 13.70 -6.84 -12.68
C ARG A 410 13.99 -7.92 -11.64
N ILE A 411 13.28 -7.90 -10.52
CA ILE A 411 13.43 -8.93 -9.47
C ILE A 411 13.08 -10.30 -10.03
N GLU A 412 12.00 -10.44 -10.79
CA GLU A 412 11.61 -11.69 -11.43
C GLU A 412 12.72 -12.22 -12.36
N ALA A 413 13.31 -11.34 -13.17
CA ALA A 413 14.42 -11.70 -14.03
C ALA A 413 15.68 -12.12 -13.26
N GLU A 414 15.98 -11.46 -12.14
CA GLU A 414 17.09 -11.81 -11.26
C GLU A 414 16.89 -13.16 -10.56
N LEU A 415 15.68 -13.48 -10.15
CA LEU A 415 15.34 -14.74 -9.49
C LEU A 415 15.27 -15.92 -10.48
N GLY A 416 14.94 -15.67 -11.76
CA GLY A 416 14.79 -16.71 -12.76
C GLY A 416 13.80 -17.80 -12.33
N ASP A 417 14.25 -19.06 -12.32
CA ASP A 417 13.40 -20.19 -11.94
C ASP A 417 12.98 -20.21 -10.47
N ALA A 418 13.62 -19.41 -9.63
CA ALA A 418 13.22 -19.22 -8.23
C ALA A 418 12.07 -18.23 -8.06
N ALA A 419 11.69 -17.49 -9.11
CA ALA A 419 10.53 -16.62 -9.08
C ALA A 419 9.25 -17.45 -9.11
N SER A 420 8.48 -17.39 -8.02
CA SER A 420 7.18 -18.08 -7.91
C SER A 420 6.05 -17.07 -8.00
N TYR A 421 5.14 -17.25 -8.96
CA TYR A 421 3.89 -16.49 -9.04
C TYR A 421 2.72 -17.44 -8.80
N ARG A 422 2.06 -17.30 -7.66
CA ARG A 422 1.06 -18.27 -7.19
C ARG A 422 -0.39 -17.92 -7.56
N GLY A 423 -0.59 -16.70 -8.08
CA GLY A 423 -1.89 -16.27 -8.59
C GLY A 423 -3.03 -16.44 -7.58
N ARG A 424 -4.08 -17.14 -7.97
CA ARG A 424 -5.26 -17.37 -7.12
C ARG A 424 -4.93 -17.99 -5.76
N ALA A 425 -3.87 -18.77 -5.64
CA ALA A 425 -3.49 -19.41 -4.38
C ALA A 425 -3.04 -18.42 -3.28
N GLU A 426 -2.82 -17.15 -3.63
CA GLU A 426 -2.53 -16.10 -2.64
C GLU A 426 -3.81 -15.56 -1.95
N PHE A 427 -4.98 -15.90 -2.44
CA PHE A 427 -6.26 -15.48 -1.89
C PHE A 427 -6.98 -16.65 -1.23
N LYS A 428 -7.92 -16.34 -0.33
CA LYS A 428 -8.84 -17.36 0.18
C LYS A 428 -9.72 -17.88 -0.96
N SER A 429 -9.90 -19.18 -0.99
CA SER A 429 -10.74 -19.90 -1.98
C SER A 429 -12.10 -20.20 -1.40
#